data_bdad7ad35891fe6f63fcd616ebf0e5c3
#
_entry.id   bdad7ad35891fe6f63fcd616ebf0e5c3
#
_cell.length_a   1.000
_cell.length_b   1.000
_cell.length_c   1.000
_cell.angle_alpha   90.00
_cell.angle_beta   90.00
_cell.angle_gamma   90.00
#
_symmetry.space_group_name_H-M   'P 1'
#
loop_
_entity.id
_entity.type
_entity.pdbx_description
1 polymer ?
#
loop_
_entity_poly.entity_id
_entity_poly.type
_entity_poly.pdbx_seq_one_letter_code
_entity_poly.pdbx_strand_id
1 'polypeptide(L)'
;MIQFNSISFSFGAQILFQDFFLATNAKCACIAGNNGVGKSTLLKLAARILEPSSGTIKISGEAIYVEQECDEIPQSVFSSFWGGDNEARKFYSMLGVTEEKISRWEKLSGGEKKCIQIAAALAENPCALFLDEPSNHLDGENKQKIISALKNSRAQILLVCHDREFADALCEQTIFLFRESETFAGGEDKVCAKIYNSNLSRALELRGAEFSSLQNEWQDANQNSQKIKNAVEKWRQESARAAGRMKKSAIEKGDHDAKCKIDMARISGKDRTAGDTQARFESLLARTNERRDKIKKPLSKKSGFAFSKANADFEAGNRFSANGIPENILQFPQKILANGKSIDSFDIKRGARIAIVGKNGSGKTLLVKAILQAANEKGRAENVFYLPQVTDENFRETLCKKFKSLSDGEKGAVLSTLYRLNSNPDSLAQRENIFDASPGEIRKIAIAMSLCQTPPYLYILDEPTNHLDLESVLAIEAALKNLSAALIIVSHDKVFLKNVLQENFFSISL
;
A
#
# COMPACT_ATOMS: atom_id res chain seq x y z
N MET A 1 -0.31 26.16 13.39
CA MET A 1 0.33 25.96 12.07
C MET A 1 1.58 25.11 12.25
N ILE A 2 1.73 24.05 11.46
CA ILE A 2 2.93 23.21 11.42
C ILE A 2 3.59 23.41 10.05
N GLN A 3 4.88 23.79 10.03
CA GLN A 3 5.58 24.09 8.80
C GLN A 3 7.01 23.53 8.85
N PHE A 4 7.37 22.79 7.80
CA PHE A 4 8.71 22.27 7.52
C PHE A 4 9.28 23.06 6.34
N ASN A 5 10.44 23.69 6.51
CA ASN A 5 11.08 24.52 5.49
C ASN A 5 12.45 23.94 5.14
N SER A 6 12.63 23.45 3.93
CA SER A 6 13.87 22.89 3.40
C SER A 6 14.52 21.87 4.35
N ILE A 7 13.72 20.95 4.91
CA ILE A 7 14.24 19.98 5.86
C ILE A 7 15.08 18.93 5.12
N SER A 8 16.31 18.74 5.59
CA SER A 8 17.12 17.59 5.22
C SER A 8 17.43 16.76 6.46
N PHE A 9 17.36 15.44 6.30
CA PHE A 9 17.61 14.49 7.39
C PHE A 9 18.11 13.16 6.83
N SER A 10 19.08 12.55 7.52
CA SER A 10 19.63 11.23 7.16
C SER A 10 19.89 10.38 8.39
N PHE A 11 19.77 9.06 8.21
CA PHE A 11 20.25 8.07 9.17
C PHE A 11 21.59 7.52 8.65
N GLY A 12 22.71 7.99 9.24
CA GLY A 12 24.04 7.65 8.75
C GLY A 12 24.20 8.04 7.26
N ALA A 13 24.48 7.08 6.40
CA ALA A 13 24.66 7.32 4.95
C ALA A 13 23.32 7.37 4.16
N GLN A 14 22.21 6.97 4.76
CA GLN A 14 20.92 6.93 4.08
C GLN A 14 20.19 8.27 4.22
N ILE A 15 20.08 9.01 3.12
CA ILE A 15 19.29 10.26 3.05
C ILE A 15 17.81 9.89 3.05
N LEU A 16 17.05 10.44 4.01
CA LEU A 16 15.60 10.25 4.10
C LEU A 16 14.85 11.45 3.54
N PHE A 17 15.21 12.66 3.98
CA PHE A 17 14.64 13.90 3.48
C PHE A 17 15.74 14.78 2.89
N GLN A 18 15.47 15.39 1.74
CA GLN A 18 16.33 16.35 1.08
C GLN A 18 15.47 17.52 0.61
N ASP A 19 15.76 18.72 1.12
CA ASP A 19 15.00 19.94 0.82
C ASP A 19 13.48 19.76 0.90
N PHE A 20 13.01 19.07 1.92
CA PHE A 20 11.60 18.73 2.10
C PHE A 20 10.81 19.93 2.60
N PHE A 21 9.68 20.20 1.93
CA PHE A 21 8.73 21.25 2.30
C PHE A 21 7.35 20.67 2.60
N LEU A 22 6.77 21.11 3.71
CA LEU A 22 5.39 20.78 4.07
C LEU A 22 4.83 21.90 4.96
N ALA A 23 3.61 22.32 4.71
CA ALA A 23 2.89 23.25 5.59
C ALA A 23 1.43 22.80 5.73
N THR A 24 0.92 22.80 6.97
CA THR A 24 -0.49 22.49 7.24
C THR A 24 -1.05 23.38 8.35
N ASN A 25 -2.29 23.84 8.13
CA ASN A 25 -3.10 24.57 9.12
C ASN A 25 -4.36 23.77 9.53
N ALA A 26 -4.55 22.58 8.96
CA ALA A 26 -5.67 21.74 9.31
C ALA A 26 -5.67 21.41 10.79
N LYS A 27 -6.84 21.35 11.41
CA LYS A 27 -6.98 20.95 12.81
C LYS A 27 -6.51 19.50 13.00
N CYS A 28 -6.88 18.63 12.06
CA CYS A 28 -6.38 17.26 12.01
C CYS A 28 -5.98 16.90 10.57
N ALA A 29 -4.72 16.49 10.38
CA ALA A 29 -4.21 15.99 9.10
C ALA A 29 -3.65 14.58 9.25
N CYS A 30 -4.01 13.71 8.28
CA CYS A 30 -3.49 12.36 8.18
C CYS A 30 -2.25 12.33 7.29
N ILE A 31 -1.17 11.69 7.73
CA ILE A 31 0.00 11.37 6.91
C ILE A 31 -0.12 9.92 6.45
N ALA A 32 -0.19 9.73 5.14
CA ALA A 32 -0.23 8.43 4.48
C ALA A 32 1.00 8.24 3.58
N GLY A 33 1.34 7.01 3.25
CA GLY A 33 2.47 6.67 2.37
C GLY A 33 3.05 5.31 2.70
N ASN A 34 3.96 4.83 1.87
CA ASN A 34 4.59 3.51 2.01
C ASN A 34 5.36 3.38 3.32
N ASN A 35 5.54 2.13 3.78
CA ASN A 35 6.45 1.87 4.90
C ASN A 35 7.88 2.27 4.52
N GLY A 36 8.61 2.85 5.48
CA GLY A 36 9.97 3.32 5.26
C GLY A 36 10.11 4.67 4.54
N VAL A 37 9.02 5.34 4.13
CA VAL A 37 9.08 6.67 3.48
C VAL A 37 9.40 7.80 4.46
N GLY A 38 9.40 7.54 5.77
CA GLY A 38 9.77 8.52 6.79
C GLY A 38 8.60 9.15 7.55
N LYS A 39 7.41 8.53 7.57
CA LYS A 39 6.22 9.06 8.29
C LYS A 39 6.50 9.31 9.78
N SER A 40 6.94 8.28 10.49
CA SER A 40 7.28 8.37 11.93
C SER A 40 8.46 9.32 12.18
N THR A 41 9.45 9.33 11.27
CA THR A 41 10.59 10.25 11.35
C THR A 41 10.13 11.70 11.21
N LEU A 42 9.19 11.98 10.32
CA LEU A 42 8.63 13.33 10.15
C LEU A 42 7.91 13.80 11.42
N LEU A 43 7.15 12.91 12.09
CA LEU A 43 6.53 13.22 13.38
C LEU A 43 7.57 13.47 14.48
N LYS A 44 8.62 12.64 14.56
CA LYS A 44 9.71 12.80 15.55
C LYS A 44 10.51 14.09 15.34
N LEU A 45 10.75 14.48 14.08
CA LEU A 45 11.34 15.77 13.73
C LEU A 45 10.43 16.93 14.16
N ALA A 46 9.12 16.83 13.91
CA ALA A 46 8.14 17.81 14.35
C ALA A 46 8.12 17.93 15.88
N ALA A 47 8.17 16.81 16.60
CA ALA A 47 8.20 16.79 18.06
C ALA A 47 9.57 17.19 18.67
N ARG A 48 10.57 17.50 17.83
CA ARG A 48 11.96 17.82 18.27
C ARG A 48 12.64 16.68 19.04
N ILE A 49 12.19 15.44 18.84
CA ILE A 49 12.87 14.23 19.31
C ILE A 49 14.11 13.95 18.44
N LEU A 50 14.01 14.27 17.16
CA LEU A 50 15.12 14.25 16.21
C LEU A 50 15.39 15.68 15.71
N GLU A 51 16.66 15.97 15.46
CA GLU A 51 17.07 17.25 14.90
C GLU A 51 17.33 17.11 13.38
N PRO A 52 16.81 18.01 12.55
CA PRO A 52 17.12 17.99 11.12
C PRO A 52 18.58 18.37 10.86
N SER A 53 19.19 17.78 9.86
CA SER A 53 20.57 18.15 9.43
C SER A 53 20.63 19.57 8.86
N SER A 54 19.54 20.03 8.24
CA SER A 54 19.38 21.41 7.76
C SER A 54 17.88 21.76 7.67
N GLY A 55 17.59 23.06 7.54
CA GLY A 55 16.25 23.59 7.45
C GLY A 55 15.65 24.00 8.80
N THR A 56 14.36 24.33 8.83
CA THR A 56 13.68 24.79 10.05
C THR A 56 12.28 24.23 10.16
N ILE A 57 11.88 23.86 11.38
CA ILE A 57 10.51 23.41 11.70
C ILE A 57 9.85 24.46 12.59
N LYS A 58 8.70 24.97 12.16
CA LYS A 58 7.91 25.94 12.92
C LYS A 58 6.63 25.30 13.41
N ILE A 59 6.43 25.35 14.72
CA ILE A 59 5.22 24.86 15.41
C ILE A 59 4.86 25.94 16.45
N SER A 60 3.59 26.26 16.53
CA SER A 60 3.11 27.25 17.52
C SER A 60 2.87 26.53 18.85
N GLY A 61 3.80 26.69 19.78
CA GLY A 61 3.69 26.18 21.15
C GLY A 61 4.25 24.76 21.34
N GLU A 62 3.84 24.13 22.44
CA GLU A 62 4.32 22.83 22.87
C GLU A 62 3.70 21.69 22.05
N ALA A 63 4.53 20.70 21.71
CA ALA A 63 4.13 19.57 20.90
C ALA A 63 4.47 18.25 21.62
N ILE A 64 3.52 17.33 21.61
CA ILE A 64 3.68 16.00 22.21
C ILE A 64 3.60 14.93 21.13
N TYR A 65 4.52 13.96 21.21
CA TYR A 65 4.56 12.80 20.36
C TYR A 65 4.09 11.55 21.11
N VAL A 66 3.16 10.83 20.53
CA VAL A 66 2.63 9.57 21.04
C VAL A 66 3.14 8.45 20.16
N GLU A 67 4.00 7.62 20.70
CA GLU A 67 4.65 6.50 20.02
C GLU A 67 3.66 5.41 19.62
N GLN A 68 4.04 4.62 18.60
CA GLN A 68 3.25 3.49 18.12
C GLN A 68 3.06 2.43 19.22
N GLU A 69 4.11 2.06 19.93
CA GLU A 69 4.10 1.12 21.06
C GLU A 69 4.67 1.80 22.30
N CYS A 70 4.19 1.42 23.46
CA CYS A 70 4.64 1.95 24.72
C CYS A 70 4.73 0.80 25.74
N ASP A 71 5.96 0.40 26.03
CA ASP A 71 6.22 -0.69 26.98
C ASP A 71 6.06 -0.21 28.41
N GLU A 72 6.52 1.00 28.69
CA GLU A 72 6.48 1.60 30.02
C GLU A 72 5.34 2.62 30.16
N ILE A 73 4.90 2.83 31.39
CA ILE A 73 3.89 3.83 31.68
C ILE A 73 4.47 5.23 31.46
N PRO A 74 3.82 6.13 30.70
CA PRO A 74 4.31 7.50 30.52
C PRO A 74 4.42 8.23 31.86
N GLN A 75 5.57 8.87 32.12
CA GLN A 75 5.80 9.59 33.39
C GLN A 75 4.75 10.69 33.63
N SER A 76 4.26 11.32 32.56
CA SER A 76 3.20 12.33 32.62
C SER A 76 1.88 11.82 33.23
N VAL A 77 1.63 10.49 33.19
CA VAL A 77 0.44 9.91 33.84
C VAL A 77 0.44 10.20 35.34
N PHE A 78 1.60 10.08 36.00
CA PHE A 78 1.69 10.25 37.45
C PHE A 78 1.36 11.68 37.88
N SER A 79 1.78 12.68 37.15
CA SER A 79 1.49 14.08 37.44
C SER A 79 0.09 14.50 37.00
N SER A 80 -0.36 14.08 35.81
CA SER A 80 -1.60 14.57 35.23
C SER A 80 -2.84 13.82 35.73
N PHE A 81 -2.75 12.53 36.09
CA PHE A 81 -3.90 11.77 36.61
C PHE A 81 -4.27 12.18 38.04
N TRP A 82 -3.29 12.26 38.95
CA TRP A 82 -3.54 12.61 40.35
C TRP A 82 -3.50 14.12 40.63
N GLY A 83 -2.64 14.87 39.93
CA GLY A 83 -2.46 16.32 40.10
C GLY A 83 -3.12 17.21 39.06
N GLY A 84 -3.73 16.62 38.02
CA GLY A 84 -4.29 17.34 36.90
C GLY A 84 -5.56 18.14 37.21
N ASP A 85 -5.81 19.12 36.39
CA ASP A 85 -7.00 19.97 36.42
C ASP A 85 -8.27 19.25 35.94
N ASN A 86 -9.38 19.98 35.85
CA ASN A 86 -10.65 19.44 35.39
C ASN A 86 -10.60 19.00 33.92
N GLU A 87 -9.77 19.63 33.09
CA GLU A 87 -9.62 19.28 31.67
C GLU A 87 -8.86 17.96 31.53
N ALA A 88 -7.78 17.75 32.29
CA ALA A 88 -7.07 16.48 32.39
C ALA A 88 -8.01 15.34 32.82
N ARG A 89 -8.75 15.52 33.91
CA ARG A 89 -9.72 14.53 34.43
C ARG A 89 -10.79 14.15 33.38
N LYS A 90 -11.24 15.13 32.59
CA LYS A 90 -12.19 14.89 31.51
C LYS A 90 -11.64 13.89 30.48
N PHE A 91 -10.37 14.04 30.02
CA PHE A 91 -9.80 13.13 29.05
C PHE A 91 -9.59 11.72 29.61
N TYR A 92 -9.12 11.59 30.84
CA TYR A 92 -9.02 10.30 31.51
C TYR A 92 -10.38 9.59 31.62
N SER A 93 -11.43 10.32 32.00
CA SER A 93 -12.79 9.80 32.08
C SER A 93 -13.33 9.40 30.71
N MET A 94 -13.16 10.22 29.68
CA MET A 94 -13.61 9.93 28.30
C MET A 94 -12.95 8.66 27.75
N LEU A 95 -11.68 8.42 28.08
CA LEU A 95 -10.92 7.26 27.63
C LEU A 95 -11.09 6.05 28.54
N GLY A 96 -11.89 6.18 29.62
CA GLY A 96 -12.17 5.11 30.59
C GLY A 96 -10.92 4.63 31.34
N VAL A 97 -10.01 5.57 31.64
CA VAL A 97 -8.81 5.32 32.43
C VAL A 97 -9.15 5.44 33.91
N THR A 98 -8.80 4.41 34.66
CA THR A 98 -8.99 4.34 36.12
C THR A 98 -7.67 4.03 36.80
N GLU A 99 -7.58 4.36 38.11
CA GLU A 99 -6.41 4.03 38.93
C GLU A 99 -6.09 2.52 38.92
N GLU A 100 -7.14 1.67 38.91
CA GLU A 100 -6.99 0.23 38.84
C GLU A 100 -6.31 -0.21 37.53
N LYS A 101 -6.64 0.43 36.39
CA LYS A 101 -5.98 0.17 35.11
C LYS A 101 -4.52 0.62 35.14
N ILE A 102 -4.23 1.81 35.65
CA ILE A 102 -2.88 2.32 35.74
C ILE A 102 -2.00 1.37 36.57
N SER A 103 -2.50 0.89 37.72
CA SER A 103 -1.76 -0.05 38.58
C SER A 103 -1.52 -1.44 37.97
N ARG A 104 -2.28 -1.80 36.96
CA ARG A 104 -2.16 -3.09 36.24
C ARG A 104 -1.57 -2.95 34.83
N TRP A 105 -0.77 -1.94 34.58
CA TRP A 105 -0.21 -1.59 33.26
C TRP A 105 0.31 -2.79 32.46
N GLU A 106 1.09 -3.67 33.08
CA GLU A 106 1.68 -4.84 32.42
C GLU A 106 0.64 -5.84 31.89
N LYS A 107 -0.55 -5.87 32.52
CA LYS A 107 -1.65 -6.80 32.17
C LYS A 107 -2.66 -6.19 31.21
N LEU A 108 -2.50 -4.92 30.85
CA LEU A 108 -3.41 -4.24 29.94
C LEU A 108 -3.22 -4.71 28.51
N SER A 109 -4.31 -4.71 27.77
CA SER A 109 -4.26 -4.85 26.31
C SER A 109 -3.57 -3.64 25.68
N GLY A 110 -2.96 -3.82 24.48
CA GLY A 110 -2.35 -2.73 23.75
C GLY A 110 -3.30 -1.55 23.50
N GLY A 111 -4.58 -1.83 23.29
CA GLY A 111 -5.60 -0.79 23.13
C GLY A 111 -5.87 0.02 24.42
N GLU A 112 -5.86 -0.62 25.59
CA GLU A 112 -6.02 0.08 26.86
C GLU A 112 -4.78 0.90 27.20
N LYS A 113 -3.57 0.37 26.95
CA LYS A 113 -2.33 1.13 27.07
C LYS A 113 -2.36 2.38 26.20
N LYS A 114 -2.84 2.25 24.95
CA LYS A 114 -2.97 3.37 24.01
C LYS A 114 -3.97 4.43 24.51
N CYS A 115 -5.08 4.03 25.12
CA CYS A 115 -6.03 4.95 25.74
C CYS A 115 -5.38 5.76 26.87
N ILE A 116 -4.59 5.12 27.73
CA ILE A 116 -3.88 5.80 28.83
C ILE A 116 -2.83 6.77 28.26
N GLN A 117 -2.05 6.34 27.27
CA GLN A 117 -1.03 7.14 26.62
C GLN A 117 -1.60 8.42 25.99
N ILE A 118 -2.72 8.29 25.27
CA ILE A 118 -3.41 9.42 24.64
C ILE A 118 -4.06 10.32 25.69
N ALA A 119 -4.63 9.73 26.77
CA ALA A 119 -5.21 10.52 27.86
C ALA A 119 -4.16 11.41 28.52
N ALA A 120 -2.98 10.84 28.82
CA ALA A 120 -1.86 11.58 29.40
C ALA A 120 -1.38 12.72 28.49
N ALA A 121 -1.20 12.43 27.19
CA ALA A 121 -0.79 13.44 26.23
C ALA A 121 -1.82 14.59 26.09
N LEU A 122 -3.12 14.28 26.09
CA LEU A 122 -4.18 15.30 26.04
C LEU A 122 -4.30 16.09 27.35
N ALA A 123 -4.02 15.46 28.49
CA ALA A 123 -4.06 16.10 29.79
C ALA A 123 -3.04 17.24 29.97
N GLU A 124 -1.94 17.18 29.21
CA GLU A 124 -0.94 18.26 29.16
C GLU A 124 -1.36 19.46 28.32
N ASN A 125 -2.53 19.40 27.67
CA ASN A 125 -3.09 20.45 26.81
C ASN A 125 -2.12 21.00 25.75
N PRO A 126 -1.51 20.14 24.92
CA PRO A 126 -0.51 20.54 23.95
C PRO A 126 -1.10 21.41 22.84
N CYS A 127 -0.27 22.28 22.26
CA CYS A 127 -0.64 23.03 21.06
C CYS A 127 -0.67 22.14 19.80
N ALA A 128 0.21 21.15 19.76
CA ALA A 128 0.25 20.15 18.68
C ALA A 128 0.39 18.74 19.28
N LEU A 129 -0.32 17.78 18.68
CA LEU A 129 -0.28 16.36 19.06
C LEU A 129 0.08 15.53 17.85
N PHE A 130 1.14 14.75 17.95
CA PHE A 130 1.63 13.87 16.92
C PHE A 130 1.38 12.43 17.31
N LEU A 131 0.56 11.72 16.51
CA LEU A 131 0.11 10.37 16.80
C LEU A 131 0.67 9.41 15.74
N ASP A 132 1.46 8.43 16.18
CA ASP A 132 2.01 7.40 15.31
C ASP A 132 1.22 6.10 15.47
N GLU A 133 0.46 5.73 14.41
CA GLU A 133 -0.39 4.53 14.32
C GLU A 133 -1.26 4.30 15.59
N PRO A 134 -2.04 5.30 16.05
CA PRO A 134 -2.81 5.19 17.29
C PRO A 134 -3.97 4.19 17.21
N SER A 135 -4.36 3.77 15.99
CA SER A 135 -5.46 2.82 15.77
C SER A 135 -5.05 1.36 15.90
N ASN A 136 -3.74 1.05 15.98
CA ASN A 136 -3.26 -0.32 16.08
C ASN A 136 -3.72 -0.99 17.37
N HIS A 137 -4.13 -2.24 17.27
CA HIS A 137 -4.60 -3.07 18.39
C HIS A 137 -5.87 -2.56 19.10
N LEU A 138 -6.57 -1.55 18.53
CA LEU A 138 -7.81 -1.04 19.10
C LEU A 138 -9.02 -1.88 18.66
N ASP A 139 -9.88 -2.18 19.59
CA ASP A 139 -11.24 -2.62 19.26
C ASP A 139 -12.15 -1.43 18.94
N GLY A 140 -13.36 -1.71 18.44
CA GLY A 140 -14.29 -0.66 18.01
C GLY A 140 -14.70 0.30 19.12
N GLU A 141 -14.77 -0.14 20.39
CA GLU A 141 -15.13 0.70 21.52
C GLU A 141 -14.01 1.69 21.86
N ASN A 142 -12.78 1.22 21.97
CA ASN A 142 -11.62 2.07 22.26
C ASN A 142 -11.35 3.05 21.09
N LYS A 143 -11.54 2.63 19.83
CA LYS A 143 -11.50 3.55 18.68
C LYS A 143 -12.45 4.73 18.85
N GLN A 144 -13.72 4.47 19.19
CA GLN A 144 -14.71 5.54 19.36
C GLN A 144 -14.37 6.47 20.53
N LYS A 145 -13.86 5.93 21.64
CA LYS A 145 -13.40 6.75 22.79
C LYS A 145 -12.28 7.69 22.38
N ILE A 146 -11.26 7.18 21.68
CA ILE A 146 -10.12 7.97 21.21
C ILE A 146 -10.57 9.03 20.20
N ILE A 147 -11.41 8.67 19.21
CA ILE A 147 -11.97 9.63 18.24
C ILE A 147 -12.70 10.76 18.98
N SER A 148 -13.53 10.42 19.97
CA SER A 148 -14.28 11.40 20.76
C SER A 148 -13.36 12.32 21.56
N ALA A 149 -12.31 11.78 22.20
CA ALA A 149 -11.34 12.56 22.96
C ALA A 149 -10.55 13.52 22.05
N LEU A 150 -10.05 13.03 20.91
CA LEU A 150 -9.29 13.84 19.95
C LEU A 150 -10.13 14.98 19.33
N LYS A 151 -11.41 14.72 19.00
CA LYS A 151 -12.34 15.77 18.54
C LYS A 151 -12.56 16.87 19.56
N ASN A 152 -12.56 16.51 20.86
CA ASN A 152 -12.73 17.47 21.95
C ASN A 152 -11.44 18.22 22.30
N SER A 153 -10.29 17.81 21.79
CA SER A 153 -9.01 18.49 22.00
C SER A 153 -8.92 19.78 21.17
N ARG A 154 -8.17 20.75 21.74
CA ARG A 154 -7.81 22.00 21.03
C ARG A 154 -6.53 21.86 20.22
N ALA A 155 -5.75 20.81 20.44
CA ALA A 155 -4.48 20.56 19.79
C ALA A 155 -4.66 20.47 18.25
N GLN A 156 -3.66 20.98 17.53
CA GLN A 156 -3.49 20.64 16.11
C GLN A 156 -2.93 19.23 16.01
N ILE A 157 -3.61 18.32 15.32
CA ILE A 157 -3.28 16.89 15.29
C ILE A 157 -2.61 16.54 13.96
N LEU A 158 -1.46 15.89 14.02
CA LEU A 158 -0.83 15.25 12.86
C LEU A 158 -0.76 13.75 13.13
N LEU A 159 -1.45 12.99 12.31
CA LEU A 159 -1.76 11.59 12.53
C LEU A 159 -1.14 10.72 11.42
N VAL A 160 -0.29 9.76 11.77
CA VAL A 160 0.06 8.64 10.89
C VAL A 160 -0.91 7.52 11.15
N CYS A 161 -1.69 7.12 10.16
CA CYS A 161 -2.68 6.05 10.34
C CYS A 161 -2.97 5.34 9.01
N HIS A 162 -3.13 4.02 9.10
CA HIS A 162 -3.52 3.17 7.98
C HIS A 162 -4.99 2.71 8.06
N ASP A 163 -5.66 2.99 9.18
CA ASP A 163 -7.07 2.73 9.40
C ASP A 163 -7.92 3.85 8.79
N ARG A 164 -8.63 3.53 7.70
CA ARG A 164 -9.45 4.49 6.96
C ARG A 164 -10.62 5.01 7.78
N GLU A 165 -11.33 4.13 8.52
CA GLU A 165 -12.47 4.55 9.35
C GLU A 165 -12.03 5.54 10.44
N PHE A 166 -10.87 5.27 11.05
CA PHE A 166 -10.32 6.14 12.09
C PHE A 166 -9.85 7.49 11.54
N ALA A 167 -9.09 7.47 10.44
CA ALA A 167 -8.61 8.70 9.80
C ALA A 167 -9.74 9.55 9.22
N ASP A 168 -10.73 8.93 8.56
CA ASP A 168 -11.87 9.63 7.98
C ASP A 168 -12.78 10.29 9.03
N ALA A 169 -12.85 9.69 10.22
CA ALA A 169 -13.61 10.27 11.33
C ALA A 169 -12.97 11.52 11.93
N LEU A 170 -11.66 11.71 11.77
CA LEU A 170 -10.89 12.76 12.42
C LEU A 170 -10.34 13.81 11.46
N CYS A 171 -9.82 13.37 10.32
CA CYS A 171 -8.97 14.19 9.47
C CYS A 171 -9.76 14.89 8.37
N GLU A 172 -9.53 16.17 8.20
CA GLU A 172 -10.05 17.02 7.13
C GLU A 172 -9.04 17.21 5.99
N GLN A 173 -7.78 16.82 6.22
CA GLN A 173 -6.69 16.91 5.26
C GLN A 173 -5.87 15.64 5.27
N THR A 174 -5.41 15.21 4.08
CA THR A 174 -4.52 14.06 3.91
C THR A 174 -3.25 14.47 3.20
N ILE A 175 -2.11 14.06 3.73
CA ILE A 175 -0.77 14.34 3.23
C ILE A 175 -0.16 13.00 2.80
N PHE A 176 0.01 12.78 1.50
CA PHE A 176 0.71 11.62 0.99
C PHE A 176 2.20 11.88 0.87
N LEU A 177 3.00 11.09 1.58
CA LEU A 177 4.44 11.02 1.40
C LEU A 177 4.79 9.91 0.41
N PHE A 178 5.65 10.21 -0.55
CA PHE A 178 6.08 9.24 -1.56
C PHE A 178 7.51 9.54 -2.03
N ARG A 179 8.25 8.50 -2.44
CA ARG A 179 9.53 8.65 -3.13
C ARG A 179 9.27 8.89 -4.62
N GLU A 180 9.87 9.93 -5.17
CA GLU A 180 9.67 10.27 -6.57
C GLU A 180 10.20 9.18 -7.51
N SER A 181 11.34 8.56 -7.19
CA SER A 181 11.91 7.42 -7.90
C SER A 181 11.00 6.18 -7.95
N GLU A 182 10.18 5.96 -6.92
CA GLU A 182 9.22 4.84 -6.86
C GLU A 182 7.92 5.15 -7.60
N THR A 183 7.60 6.42 -7.80
CA THR A 183 6.34 6.87 -8.39
C THR A 183 6.47 7.19 -9.88
N PHE A 184 7.63 7.70 -10.28
CA PHE A 184 7.89 8.14 -11.66
C PHE A 184 9.20 7.59 -12.19
N ALA A 185 9.20 7.13 -13.44
CA ALA A 185 10.42 6.68 -14.11
C ALA A 185 11.40 7.85 -14.29
N GLY A 186 12.64 7.67 -13.83
CA GLY A 186 13.64 8.73 -13.86
C GLY A 186 13.46 9.83 -12.80
N GLY A 187 12.56 9.60 -11.81
CA GLY A 187 12.43 10.48 -10.66
C GLY A 187 13.68 10.45 -9.77
N GLU A 188 13.93 11.54 -9.07
CA GLU A 188 15.01 11.63 -8.08
C GLU A 188 14.68 10.78 -6.85
N ASP A 189 15.68 10.25 -6.16
CA ASP A 189 15.48 9.52 -4.90
C ASP A 189 15.28 10.48 -3.73
N LYS A 190 14.18 11.24 -3.82
CA LYS A 190 13.76 12.17 -2.77
C LYS A 190 12.33 11.90 -2.34
N VAL A 191 12.04 12.19 -1.08
CA VAL A 191 10.68 12.14 -0.54
C VAL A 191 9.96 13.44 -0.85
N CYS A 192 8.77 13.30 -1.42
CA CYS A 192 7.86 14.41 -1.73
C CYS A 192 6.58 14.27 -0.92
N ALA A 193 5.90 15.40 -0.70
CA ALA A 193 4.58 15.45 -0.07
C ALA A 193 3.54 15.99 -1.06
N LYS A 194 2.36 15.37 -1.07
CA LYS A 194 1.19 15.89 -1.77
C LYS A 194 0.01 16.00 -0.82
N ILE A 195 -0.58 17.18 -0.78
CA ILE A 195 -1.67 17.53 0.14
C ILE A 195 -3.00 17.46 -0.58
N TYR A 196 -3.98 16.79 0.04
CA TYR A 196 -5.37 16.77 -0.37
C TYR A 196 -6.24 17.34 0.77
N ASN A 197 -7.04 18.35 0.49
CA ASN A 197 -7.97 18.93 1.46
C ASN A 197 -9.25 18.08 1.54
N SER A 198 -9.07 16.87 1.98
CA SER A 198 -10.13 15.87 2.15
C SER A 198 -9.69 14.79 3.12
N ASN A 199 -10.65 13.99 3.63
CA ASN A 199 -10.36 12.81 4.42
C ASN A 199 -9.61 11.76 3.61
N LEU A 200 -9.10 10.71 4.28
CA LEU A 200 -8.20 9.73 3.69
C LEU A 200 -8.85 8.94 2.54
N SER A 201 -10.09 8.48 2.70
CA SER A 201 -10.77 7.71 1.64
C SER A 201 -10.97 8.54 0.37
N ARG A 202 -11.41 9.79 0.51
CA ARG A 202 -11.59 10.68 -0.64
C ARG A 202 -10.25 11.08 -1.28
N ALA A 203 -9.21 11.29 -0.47
CA ALA A 203 -7.86 11.58 -0.97
C ALA A 203 -7.28 10.41 -1.78
N LEU A 204 -7.56 9.17 -1.39
CA LEU A 204 -7.18 7.97 -2.16
C LEU A 204 -7.87 7.93 -3.53
N GLU A 205 -9.17 8.23 -3.59
CA GLU A 205 -9.91 8.31 -4.86
C GLU A 205 -9.33 9.38 -5.78
N LEU A 206 -9.10 10.59 -5.25
CA LEU A 206 -8.52 11.70 -6.00
C LEU A 206 -7.12 11.36 -6.52
N ARG A 207 -6.28 10.79 -5.67
CA ARG A 207 -4.93 10.34 -6.04
C ARG A 207 -4.97 9.26 -7.14
N GLY A 208 -5.89 8.30 -7.02
CA GLY A 208 -6.09 7.26 -8.03
C GLY A 208 -6.54 7.82 -9.38
N ALA A 209 -7.47 8.76 -9.39
CA ALA A 209 -7.95 9.44 -10.59
C ALA A 209 -6.83 10.25 -11.27
N GLU A 210 -6.06 11.02 -10.49
CA GLU A 210 -4.90 11.77 -10.99
C GLU A 210 -3.84 10.86 -11.60
N PHE A 211 -3.50 9.76 -10.91
CA PHE A 211 -2.53 8.80 -11.43
C PHE A 211 -2.99 8.14 -12.73
N SER A 212 -4.27 7.81 -12.83
CA SER A 212 -4.87 7.27 -14.05
C SER A 212 -4.87 8.29 -15.19
N SER A 213 -5.17 9.55 -14.89
CA SER A 213 -5.09 10.64 -15.89
C SER A 213 -3.66 10.83 -16.41
N LEU A 214 -2.67 10.91 -15.53
CA LEU A 214 -1.26 11.00 -15.91
C LEU A 214 -0.80 9.81 -16.74
N GLN A 215 -1.27 8.60 -16.41
CA GLN A 215 -0.96 7.40 -17.18
C GLN A 215 -1.54 7.47 -18.59
N ASN A 216 -2.78 7.90 -18.74
CA ASN A 216 -3.42 8.06 -20.04
C ASN A 216 -2.72 9.14 -20.87
N GLU A 217 -2.43 10.30 -20.28
CA GLU A 217 -1.68 11.38 -20.95
C GLU A 217 -0.31 10.93 -21.45
N TRP A 218 0.40 10.16 -20.63
CA TRP A 218 1.70 9.61 -21.04
C TRP A 218 1.56 8.57 -22.15
N GLN A 219 0.55 7.70 -22.07
CA GLN A 219 0.28 6.70 -23.11
C GLN A 219 -0.06 7.35 -24.44
N ASP A 220 -0.92 8.36 -24.46
CA ASP A 220 -1.31 9.11 -25.65
C ASP A 220 -0.10 9.84 -26.26
N ALA A 221 0.70 10.51 -25.45
CA ALA A 221 1.92 11.17 -25.90
C ALA A 221 2.93 10.17 -26.49
N ASN A 222 3.09 9.01 -25.84
CA ASN A 222 3.98 7.96 -26.31
C ASN A 222 3.49 7.31 -27.62
N GLN A 223 2.19 7.04 -27.75
CA GLN A 223 1.60 6.52 -28.98
C GLN A 223 1.75 7.51 -30.14
N ASN A 224 1.52 8.80 -29.89
CA ASN A 224 1.70 9.85 -30.89
C ASN A 224 3.15 9.95 -31.34
N SER A 225 4.11 9.93 -30.38
CA SER A 225 5.54 9.91 -30.71
C SER A 225 5.91 8.69 -31.57
N GLN A 226 5.40 7.50 -31.22
CA GLN A 226 5.66 6.27 -31.97
C GLN A 226 5.08 6.31 -33.39
N LYS A 227 3.86 6.85 -33.56
CA LYS A 227 3.24 7.04 -34.90
C LYS A 227 4.10 7.94 -35.80
N ILE A 228 4.57 9.07 -35.27
CA ILE A 228 5.41 10.00 -36.01
C ILE A 228 6.77 9.37 -36.32
N LYS A 229 7.38 8.65 -35.33
CA LYS A 229 8.63 7.91 -35.55
C LYS A 229 8.52 6.93 -36.70
N ASN A 230 7.45 6.14 -36.75
CA ASN A 230 7.19 5.18 -37.83
C ASN A 230 7.00 5.90 -39.17
N ALA A 231 6.35 7.07 -39.20
CA ALA A 231 6.21 7.88 -40.39
C ALA A 231 7.57 8.41 -40.89
N VAL A 232 8.42 8.91 -39.96
CA VAL A 232 9.80 9.36 -40.30
C VAL A 232 10.61 8.20 -40.90
N GLU A 233 10.57 7.02 -40.32
CA GLU A 233 11.28 5.84 -40.79
C GLU A 233 10.81 5.42 -42.20
N LYS A 234 9.50 5.43 -42.42
CA LYS A 234 8.92 5.16 -43.75
C LYS A 234 9.42 6.15 -44.78
N TRP A 235 9.33 7.45 -44.51
CA TRP A 235 9.81 8.49 -45.39
C TRP A 235 11.33 8.44 -45.63
N ARG A 236 12.13 8.10 -44.66
CA ARG A 236 13.59 7.87 -44.82
C ARG A 236 13.86 6.72 -45.80
N GLN A 237 13.11 5.62 -45.69
CA GLN A 237 13.25 4.49 -46.60
C GLN A 237 12.81 4.86 -48.03
N GLU A 238 11.73 5.61 -48.18
CA GLU A 238 11.24 6.07 -49.50
C GLU A 238 12.22 7.05 -50.14
N SER A 239 12.76 8.04 -49.36
CA SER A 239 13.80 8.95 -49.82
C SER A 239 15.07 8.23 -50.24
N ALA A 240 15.54 7.27 -49.47
CA ALA A 240 16.71 6.46 -49.83
C ALA A 240 16.51 5.64 -51.09
N ARG A 241 15.30 5.06 -51.31
CA ARG A 241 14.95 4.35 -52.53
C ARG A 241 14.91 5.30 -53.74
N ALA A 242 14.33 6.50 -53.56
CA ALA A 242 14.30 7.52 -54.59
C ALA A 242 15.69 7.99 -55.00
N ALA A 243 16.54 8.28 -54.00
CA ALA A 243 17.96 8.66 -54.24
C ALA A 243 18.76 7.51 -54.90
N GLY A 244 18.47 6.26 -54.58
CA GLY A 244 19.05 5.08 -55.25
C GLY A 244 18.69 5.00 -56.73
N ARG A 245 17.44 5.31 -57.07
CA ARG A 245 16.96 5.32 -58.47
C ARG A 245 17.55 6.46 -59.32
N MET A 246 17.98 7.53 -58.71
CA MET A 246 18.59 8.71 -59.37
C MET A 246 20.13 8.66 -59.49
N LYS A 247 20.76 7.54 -59.12
CA LYS A 247 22.21 7.37 -59.31
C LYS A 247 22.50 7.06 -60.79
N LYS A 248 23.16 8.00 -61.51
CA LYS A 248 23.57 7.83 -62.93
C LYS A 248 24.46 6.59 -63.16
N SER A 249 25.08 6.06 -62.09
CA SER A 249 25.89 4.83 -62.14
C SER A 249 25.10 3.55 -62.37
N ALA A 250 23.75 3.59 -62.19
CA ALA A 250 22.86 2.44 -62.39
C ALA A 250 22.28 2.43 -63.83
N ILE A 251 22.62 3.41 -64.70
CA ILE A 251 22.12 3.52 -66.10
C ILE A 251 23.21 3.07 -67.06
N GLU A 252 22.84 2.22 -68.02
CA GLU A 252 23.74 1.75 -69.06
C GLU A 252 24.48 2.89 -69.75
N LYS A 253 25.79 2.68 -70.10
CA LYS A 253 26.68 3.74 -70.60
C LYS A 253 26.19 4.47 -71.87
N GLY A 254 25.23 3.98 -72.61
CA GLY A 254 24.67 4.53 -73.84
C GLY A 254 23.33 5.28 -73.74
N ASP A 255 22.65 5.23 -72.61
CA ASP A 255 21.31 5.82 -72.48
C ASP A 255 21.38 7.31 -72.06
N HIS A 256 21.49 8.18 -73.03
CA HIS A 256 21.55 9.64 -72.86
C HIS A 256 20.18 10.21 -72.41
N ASP A 257 19.06 9.63 -72.88
CA ASP A 257 17.73 10.12 -72.50
C ASP A 257 17.35 9.91 -71.05
N ALA A 258 17.76 8.79 -70.48
CA ALA A 258 17.56 8.51 -69.06
C ALA A 258 18.42 9.40 -68.19
N LYS A 259 19.65 9.73 -68.61
CA LYS A 259 20.57 10.70 -67.92
C LYS A 259 20.03 12.13 -67.99
N CYS A 260 19.48 12.60 -69.13
CA CYS A 260 18.83 13.89 -69.26
C CYS A 260 17.58 14.02 -68.36
N LYS A 261 16.75 12.98 -68.27
CA LYS A 261 15.58 12.98 -67.40
C LYS A 261 15.96 13.15 -65.92
N ILE A 262 17.09 12.56 -65.46
CA ILE A 262 17.59 12.74 -64.11
C ILE A 262 18.06 14.16 -63.87
N ASP A 263 18.77 14.78 -64.86
CA ASP A 263 19.24 16.16 -64.75
C ASP A 263 18.05 17.14 -64.76
N MET A 264 17.00 16.94 -65.59
CA MET A 264 15.78 17.72 -65.53
C MET A 264 15.02 17.58 -64.18
N ALA A 265 14.97 16.36 -63.60
CA ALA A 265 14.36 16.16 -62.31
C ALA A 265 15.12 16.90 -61.17
N ARG A 266 16.44 16.96 -61.25
CA ARG A 266 17.28 17.77 -60.34
C ARG A 266 17.07 19.28 -60.48
N ILE A 267 16.93 19.77 -61.70
CA ILE A 267 16.69 21.20 -62.00
C ILE A 267 15.25 21.59 -61.56
N SER A 268 14.28 20.71 -61.73
CA SER A 268 12.87 20.97 -61.35
C SER A 268 12.58 20.95 -59.86
N GLY A 269 13.58 20.67 -59.04
CA GLY A 269 13.43 20.71 -57.55
C GLY A 269 12.54 19.61 -56.98
N LYS A 270 12.19 18.59 -57.75
CA LYS A 270 11.39 17.44 -57.24
C LYS A 270 12.08 16.70 -56.09
N ASP A 271 13.40 16.79 -55.97
CA ASP A 271 14.19 16.22 -54.88
C ASP A 271 14.10 17.05 -53.58
N ARG A 272 13.83 18.36 -53.66
CA ARG A 272 13.69 19.25 -52.51
C ARG A 272 12.45 18.92 -51.67
N THR A 273 11.34 18.54 -52.31
CA THR A 273 10.09 18.25 -51.63
C THR A 273 10.18 17.05 -50.68
N ALA A 274 10.94 16.01 -51.02
CA ALA A 274 11.16 14.84 -50.19
C ALA A 274 12.03 15.18 -48.96
N GLY A 275 13.11 15.94 -49.15
CA GLY A 275 13.99 16.42 -48.07
C GLY A 275 13.29 17.38 -47.10
N ASP A 276 12.52 18.34 -47.63
CA ASP A 276 11.77 19.30 -46.85
C ASP A 276 10.67 18.59 -46.02
N THR A 277 10.03 17.55 -46.54
CA THR A 277 9.04 16.75 -45.88
C THR A 277 9.68 15.94 -44.74
N GLN A 278 10.85 15.34 -44.97
CA GLN A 278 11.60 14.62 -43.97
C GLN A 278 12.00 15.56 -42.82
N ALA A 279 12.56 16.73 -43.11
CA ALA A 279 12.95 17.71 -42.09
C ALA A 279 11.77 18.18 -41.24
N ARG A 280 10.58 18.37 -41.86
CA ARG A 280 9.34 18.69 -41.14
C ARG A 280 8.93 17.56 -40.18
N PHE A 281 8.95 16.30 -40.61
CA PHE A 281 8.63 15.17 -39.76
C PHE A 281 9.65 14.97 -38.63
N GLU A 282 10.93 15.19 -38.89
CA GLU A 282 11.98 15.14 -37.86
C GLU A 282 11.80 16.26 -36.80
N SER A 283 11.47 17.49 -37.23
CA SER A 283 11.13 18.57 -36.33
C SER A 283 9.89 18.29 -35.52
N LEU A 284 8.84 17.67 -36.13
CA LEU A 284 7.63 17.28 -35.44
C LEU A 284 7.91 16.16 -34.42
N LEU A 285 8.77 15.18 -34.76
CA LEU A 285 9.19 14.12 -33.87
C LEU A 285 9.95 14.69 -32.65
N ALA A 286 10.84 15.63 -32.88
CA ALA A 286 11.57 16.30 -31.80
C ALA A 286 10.61 16.99 -30.82
N ARG A 287 9.64 17.77 -31.34
CA ARG A 287 8.62 18.45 -30.51
C ARG A 287 7.71 17.46 -29.75
N THR A 288 7.32 16.36 -30.38
CA THR A 288 6.47 15.36 -29.71
C THR A 288 7.24 14.56 -28.67
N ASN A 289 8.52 14.28 -28.89
CA ASN A 289 9.39 13.68 -27.89
C ASN A 289 9.58 14.64 -26.71
N GLU A 290 9.87 15.92 -26.95
CA GLU A 290 9.99 16.92 -25.90
C GLU A 290 8.70 17.05 -25.07
N ARG A 291 7.53 17.00 -25.70
CA ARG A 291 6.24 16.99 -25.01
C ARG A 291 6.07 15.73 -24.16
N ARG A 292 6.39 14.54 -24.69
CA ARG A 292 6.33 13.26 -23.97
C ARG A 292 7.29 13.28 -22.76
N ASP A 293 8.52 13.80 -22.95
CA ASP A 293 9.55 13.77 -21.92
C ASP A 293 9.27 14.79 -20.78
N LYS A 294 8.44 15.81 -21.06
CA LYS A 294 7.88 16.70 -20.01
C LYS A 294 6.84 16.03 -19.14
N ILE A 295 6.18 14.98 -19.62
CA ILE A 295 5.23 14.21 -18.83
C ILE A 295 6.01 13.13 -18.08
N LYS A 296 6.09 13.25 -16.76
CA LYS A 296 6.73 12.22 -15.92
C LYS A 296 5.98 10.89 -16.13
N LYS A 297 6.69 9.89 -16.63
CA LYS A 297 6.12 8.55 -16.84
C LYS A 297 5.75 7.92 -15.50
N PRO A 298 4.45 7.73 -15.19
CA PRO A 298 4.07 7.07 -13.96
C PRO A 298 4.52 5.60 -14.01
N LEU A 299 5.14 5.15 -12.91
CA LEU A 299 5.43 3.73 -12.71
C LEU A 299 4.13 3.09 -12.24
N SER A 300 3.36 2.55 -13.17
CA SER A 300 2.20 1.75 -12.78
C SER A 300 2.69 0.43 -12.17
N LYS A 301 2.74 0.36 -10.85
CA LYS A 301 2.60 -0.94 -10.20
C LYS A 301 1.20 -1.41 -10.61
N LYS A 302 1.11 -2.45 -11.44
CA LYS A 302 -0.18 -3.10 -11.68
C LYS A 302 -0.62 -3.66 -10.33
N SER A 303 -1.32 -2.84 -9.55
CA SER A 303 -2.04 -3.28 -8.37
C SER A 303 -3.17 -4.15 -8.88
N GLY A 304 -3.16 -5.39 -8.50
CA GLY A 304 -4.09 -6.40 -8.98
C GLY A 304 -3.33 -7.55 -9.65
N PHE A 305 -3.73 -8.75 -9.31
CA PHE A 305 -3.12 -9.95 -9.85
C PHE A 305 -3.45 -10.05 -11.35
N ALA A 306 -2.42 -10.01 -12.20
CA ALA A 306 -2.43 -10.92 -13.31
C ALA A 306 -1.86 -12.22 -12.71
N PHE A 307 -2.71 -13.15 -12.39
CA PHE A 307 -2.31 -14.51 -12.13
C PHE A 307 -1.32 -14.92 -13.23
N SER A 308 -0.26 -15.68 -12.90
CA SER A 308 0.63 -16.27 -13.90
C SER A 308 -0.20 -16.97 -14.99
N LYS A 309 0.39 -17.29 -16.14
CA LYS A 309 -0.34 -18.03 -17.19
C LYS A 309 -1.09 -19.26 -16.65
N ALA A 310 -0.63 -19.89 -15.56
CA ALA A 310 -1.36 -20.89 -14.81
C ALA A 310 -2.68 -20.37 -14.21
N ASN A 311 -2.83 -19.06 -14.00
CA ASN A 311 -4.02 -18.40 -13.47
C ASN A 311 -4.79 -17.60 -14.54
N ALA A 312 -4.23 -17.31 -15.71
CA ALA A 312 -5.00 -16.86 -16.89
C ALA A 312 -5.91 -17.99 -17.42
N ASP A 313 -5.48 -19.25 -17.24
CA ASP A 313 -6.34 -20.43 -17.41
C ASP A 313 -7.42 -20.53 -16.32
N PHE A 314 -7.28 -19.78 -15.22
CA PHE A 314 -8.28 -19.64 -14.17
C PHE A 314 -9.41 -18.66 -14.56
N GLU A 315 -9.09 -17.55 -15.24
CA GLU A 315 -10.08 -16.65 -15.87
C GLU A 315 -10.67 -17.28 -17.15
N ALA A 316 -9.92 -18.14 -17.83
CA ALA A 316 -10.37 -18.85 -19.03
C ALA A 316 -11.10 -20.19 -18.72
N GLY A 317 -11.33 -20.54 -17.47
CA GLY A 317 -12.22 -21.66 -17.07
C GLY A 317 -11.65 -23.05 -17.29
N ASN A 318 -10.35 -23.28 -17.49
CA ASN A 318 -9.91 -24.54 -18.07
C ASN A 318 -8.87 -25.39 -17.33
N ARG A 319 -8.44 -25.09 -16.08
CA ARG A 319 -7.60 -26.06 -15.33
C ARG A 319 -7.87 -26.20 -13.83
N PHE A 320 -8.55 -25.28 -13.20
CA PHE A 320 -9.23 -25.55 -11.93
C PHE A 320 -10.71 -25.42 -12.17
N SER A 321 -11.21 -26.35 -13.01
CA SER A 321 -12.64 -26.55 -13.10
C SER A 321 -13.15 -26.68 -11.68
N ALA A 322 -14.28 -26.07 -11.40
CA ALA A 322 -15.04 -26.20 -10.16
C ALA A 322 -15.16 -27.66 -9.63
N ASN A 323 -14.68 -28.63 -10.37
CA ASN A 323 -14.77 -30.07 -10.14
C ASN A 323 -13.74 -30.64 -9.13
N GLY A 324 -12.74 -29.88 -8.68
CA GLY A 324 -11.76 -30.35 -7.69
C GLY A 324 -12.00 -29.87 -6.26
N ILE A 325 -12.70 -28.75 -6.06
CA ILE A 325 -13.03 -28.21 -4.73
C ILE A 325 -14.40 -28.73 -4.33
N PRO A 326 -14.53 -29.49 -3.23
CA PRO A 326 -15.84 -29.98 -2.78
C PRO A 326 -16.78 -28.81 -2.50
N GLU A 327 -18.07 -28.99 -2.82
CA GLU A 327 -19.08 -27.96 -2.56
C GLU A 327 -19.13 -27.60 -1.08
N ASN A 328 -18.98 -28.61 -0.22
CA ASN A 328 -18.90 -28.44 1.23
C ASN A 328 -17.45 -28.69 1.69
N ILE A 329 -16.73 -27.60 2.04
CA ILE A 329 -15.33 -27.68 2.45
C ILE A 329 -15.22 -28.19 3.88
N LEU A 330 -16.01 -27.62 4.80
CA LEU A 330 -15.97 -27.98 6.20
C LEU A 330 -17.33 -27.75 6.83
N GLN A 331 -17.81 -28.73 7.57
CA GLN A 331 -18.97 -28.62 8.43
C GLN A 331 -18.48 -28.43 9.87
N PHE A 332 -18.73 -27.25 10.42
CA PHE A 332 -18.37 -26.92 11.79
C PHE A 332 -19.53 -27.27 12.71
N PRO A 333 -19.35 -28.18 13.68
CA PRO A 333 -20.41 -28.56 14.60
C PRO A 333 -20.69 -27.47 15.62
N GLN A 334 -21.84 -27.48 16.24
CA GLN A 334 -22.09 -26.65 17.41
C GLN A 334 -21.05 -26.97 18.48
N LYS A 335 -20.36 -25.93 18.99
CA LYS A 335 -19.27 -26.07 19.95
C LYS A 335 -19.28 -24.96 20.99
N ILE A 336 -19.02 -25.35 22.23
CA ILE A 336 -18.73 -24.38 23.30
C ILE A 336 -17.23 -24.13 23.31
N LEU A 337 -16.83 -22.88 23.15
CA LEU A 337 -15.43 -22.47 23.21
C LEU A 337 -14.92 -22.49 24.66
N ALA A 338 -13.59 -22.48 24.82
CA ALA A 338 -12.95 -22.53 26.15
C ALA A 338 -13.32 -21.34 27.05
N ASN A 339 -13.81 -20.24 26.49
CA ASN A 339 -14.33 -19.08 27.24
C ASN A 339 -15.82 -19.18 27.57
N GLY A 340 -16.47 -20.34 27.39
CA GLY A 340 -17.87 -20.58 27.69
C GLY A 340 -18.86 -20.10 26.63
N LYS A 341 -18.44 -19.46 25.55
CA LYS A 341 -19.33 -19.03 24.47
C LYS A 341 -19.74 -20.21 23.60
N SER A 342 -21.04 -20.32 23.30
CA SER A 342 -21.57 -21.28 22.34
C SER A 342 -21.56 -20.72 20.94
N ILE A 343 -21.10 -21.51 20.00
CA ILE A 343 -21.15 -21.22 18.57
C ILE A 343 -22.06 -22.25 17.92
N ASP A 344 -23.04 -21.79 17.16
CA ASP A 344 -23.92 -22.65 16.40
C ASP A 344 -23.19 -23.37 15.26
N SER A 345 -23.74 -24.49 14.82
CA SER A 345 -23.18 -25.19 13.66
C SER A 345 -23.32 -24.36 12.38
N PHE A 346 -22.28 -24.37 11.54
CA PHE A 346 -22.32 -23.73 10.23
C PHE A 346 -21.47 -24.50 9.22
N ASP A 347 -21.84 -24.36 7.96
CA ASP A 347 -21.13 -24.98 6.85
C ASP A 347 -20.26 -23.97 6.12
N ILE A 348 -19.00 -24.35 5.87
CA ILE A 348 -18.09 -23.59 5.03
C ILE A 348 -18.16 -24.20 3.64
N LYS A 349 -18.87 -23.54 2.73
CA LYS A 349 -19.01 -23.93 1.34
C LYS A 349 -17.93 -23.28 0.48
N ARG A 350 -17.74 -23.82 -0.73
CA ARG A 350 -16.87 -23.21 -1.73
C ARG A 350 -17.30 -21.75 -1.98
N GLY A 351 -16.31 -20.84 -1.99
CA GLY A 351 -16.54 -19.41 -2.19
C GLY A 351 -17.22 -18.70 -1.02
N ALA A 352 -17.44 -19.39 0.12
CA ALA A 352 -18.01 -18.75 1.31
C ALA A 352 -17.17 -17.54 1.75
N ARG A 353 -17.84 -16.49 2.18
CA ARG A 353 -17.25 -15.27 2.71
C ARG A 353 -17.73 -15.08 4.14
N ILE A 354 -16.83 -15.23 5.11
CA ILE A 354 -17.17 -15.21 6.53
C ILE A 354 -16.31 -14.18 7.25
N ALA A 355 -16.96 -13.27 7.97
CA ALA A 355 -16.32 -12.35 8.90
C ALA A 355 -16.47 -12.85 10.34
N ILE A 356 -15.39 -12.85 11.10
CA ILE A 356 -15.42 -13.05 12.55
C ILE A 356 -15.15 -11.72 13.20
N VAL A 357 -16.15 -11.14 13.87
CA VAL A 357 -16.07 -9.84 14.52
C VAL A 357 -16.35 -9.97 16.02
N GLY A 358 -15.79 -9.06 16.83
CA GLY A 358 -15.99 -9.08 18.28
C GLY A 358 -14.95 -8.26 19.01
N LYS A 359 -15.19 -7.95 20.29
CA LYS A 359 -14.26 -7.22 21.15
C LYS A 359 -12.94 -7.99 21.34
N ASN A 360 -11.88 -7.31 21.77
CA ASN A 360 -10.66 -8.00 22.16
C ASN A 360 -10.94 -8.94 23.32
N GLY A 361 -10.32 -10.13 23.30
CA GLY A 361 -10.58 -11.18 24.30
C GLY A 361 -11.91 -11.94 24.16
N SER A 362 -12.76 -11.62 23.16
CA SER A 362 -14.06 -12.29 22.99
C SER A 362 -13.98 -13.76 22.55
N GLY A 363 -12.81 -14.25 22.16
CA GLY A 363 -12.59 -15.63 21.73
C GLY A 363 -12.45 -15.84 20.22
N LYS A 364 -12.22 -14.77 19.43
CA LYS A 364 -12.01 -14.85 17.97
C LYS A 364 -10.94 -15.87 17.60
N THR A 365 -9.77 -15.78 18.20
CA THR A 365 -8.66 -16.72 17.95
C THR A 365 -8.95 -18.14 18.45
N LEU A 366 -9.78 -18.29 19.50
CA LEU A 366 -10.25 -19.61 19.95
C LEU A 366 -11.16 -20.27 18.90
N LEU A 367 -12.06 -19.49 18.29
CA LEU A 367 -12.91 -20.00 17.20
C LEU A 367 -12.05 -20.39 15.99
N VAL A 368 -11.09 -19.57 15.60
CA VAL A 368 -10.16 -19.90 14.50
C VAL A 368 -9.43 -21.21 14.78
N LYS A 369 -8.88 -21.38 15.99
CA LYS A 369 -8.21 -22.64 16.39
C LYS A 369 -9.17 -23.83 16.34
N ALA A 370 -10.41 -23.67 16.75
CA ALA A 370 -11.42 -24.71 16.68
C ALA A 370 -11.77 -25.12 15.23
N ILE A 371 -11.82 -24.14 14.31
CA ILE A 371 -12.05 -24.40 12.87
C ILE A 371 -10.83 -25.15 12.28
N LEU A 372 -9.61 -24.75 12.61
CA LEU A 372 -8.38 -25.43 12.18
C LEU A 372 -8.34 -26.86 12.69
N GLN A 373 -8.70 -27.09 13.95
CA GLN A 373 -8.79 -28.43 14.53
C GLN A 373 -9.83 -29.29 13.79
N ALA A 374 -11.02 -28.77 13.52
CA ALA A 374 -12.05 -29.47 12.76
C ALA A 374 -11.61 -29.82 11.33
N ALA A 375 -10.84 -28.94 10.68
CA ALA A 375 -10.25 -29.21 9.37
C ALA A 375 -9.21 -30.34 9.43
N ASN A 376 -8.39 -30.37 10.47
CA ASN A 376 -7.39 -31.41 10.68
C ASN A 376 -8.05 -32.77 10.96
N GLU A 377 -9.07 -32.83 11.80
CA GLU A 377 -9.81 -34.05 12.11
C GLU A 377 -10.49 -34.67 10.87
N LYS A 378 -10.83 -33.85 9.87
CA LYS A 378 -11.36 -34.27 8.57
C LYS A 378 -10.28 -34.56 7.50
N GLY A 379 -8.99 -34.55 7.86
CA GLY A 379 -7.87 -34.78 6.93
C GLY A 379 -7.71 -33.68 5.87
N ARG A 380 -8.18 -32.46 6.13
CA ARG A 380 -8.16 -31.33 5.17
C ARG A 380 -7.18 -30.23 5.55
N ALA A 381 -6.29 -30.44 6.51
CA ALA A 381 -5.33 -29.46 6.99
C ALA A 381 -4.44 -28.88 5.86
N GLU A 382 -4.02 -29.71 4.90
CA GLU A 382 -3.19 -29.29 3.77
C GLU A 382 -3.90 -28.34 2.80
N ASN A 383 -5.23 -28.33 2.82
CA ASN A 383 -6.05 -27.49 1.95
C ASN A 383 -6.49 -26.18 2.64
N VAL A 384 -5.93 -25.87 3.80
CA VAL A 384 -6.22 -24.66 4.56
C VAL A 384 -4.97 -23.80 4.66
N PHE A 385 -5.07 -22.55 4.21
CA PHE A 385 -4.05 -21.54 4.50
C PHE A 385 -4.47 -20.74 5.73
N TYR A 386 -3.60 -20.70 6.73
CA TYR A 386 -3.81 -19.89 7.93
C TYR A 386 -2.74 -18.84 8.08
N LEU A 387 -3.16 -17.57 8.16
CA LEU A 387 -2.31 -16.44 8.51
C LEU A 387 -2.62 -16.04 9.96
N PRO A 388 -1.69 -16.27 10.91
CA PRO A 388 -1.92 -15.94 12.33
C PRO A 388 -1.80 -14.44 12.60
N GLN A 389 -2.43 -13.98 13.67
CA GLN A 389 -2.33 -12.61 14.15
C GLN A 389 -0.88 -12.23 14.51
N VAL A 390 -0.12 -13.14 15.13
CA VAL A 390 1.30 -12.96 15.45
C VAL A 390 2.12 -13.92 14.61
N THR A 391 3.09 -13.40 13.86
CA THR A 391 4.03 -14.18 13.04
C THR A 391 5.26 -14.52 13.90
N ASP A 392 5.12 -15.55 14.75
CA ASP A 392 6.19 -16.03 15.63
C ASP A 392 7.34 -16.72 14.85
N GLU A 393 8.40 -17.10 15.58
CA GLU A 393 9.57 -17.78 14.97
C GLU A 393 9.19 -19.10 14.31
N ASN A 394 8.29 -19.89 14.92
CA ASN A 394 7.86 -21.17 14.35
C ASN A 394 7.14 -20.99 13.00
N PHE A 395 6.30 -19.95 12.88
CA PHE A 395 5.65 -19.60 11.64
C PHE A 395 6.67 -19.18 10.58
N ARG A 396 7.64 -18.32 10.95
CA ARG A 396 8.71 -17.87 10.06
C ARG A 396 9.58 -19.01 9.57
N GLU A 397 10.01 -19.93 10.46
CA GLU A 397 10.78 -21.11 10.08
C GLU A 397 10.03 -22.02 9.11
N THR A 398 8.73 -22.26 9.37
CA THR A 398 7.89 -23.09 8.51
C THR A 398 7.78 -22.47 7.11
N LEU A 399 7.56 -21.16 7.06
CA LEU A 399 7.48 -20.39 5.83
C LEU A 399 8.82 -20.43 5.07
N CYS A 400 9.96 -20.32 5.80
CA CYS A 400 11.30 -20.41 5.23
C CYS A 400 11.58 -21.78 4.60
N LYS A 401 11.24 -22.85 5.29
CA LYS A 401 11.38 -24.23 4.79
C LYS A 401 10.58 -24.41 3.50
N LYS A 402 9.33 -23.95 3.48
CA LYS A 402 8.46 -23.99 2.30
C LYS A 402 9.03 -23.15 1.13
N PHE A 403 9.51 -21.93 1.39
CA PHE A 403 10.09 -21.10 0.34
C PHE A 403 11.35 -21.70 -0.27
N LYS A 404 12.22 -22.31 0.56
CA LYS A 404 13.44 -22.97 0.09
C LYS A 404 13.15 -24.19 -0.79
N SER A 405 12.05 -24.90 -0.55
CA SER A 405 11.62 -26.07 -1.34
C SER A 405 11.00 -25.71 -2.69
N LEU A 406 10.70 -24.43 -2.96
CA LEU A 406 10.14 -23.97 -4.22
C LEU A 406 11.18 -24.07 -5.36
N SER A 407 10.70 -24.38 -6.56
CA SER A 407 11.48 -24.27 -7.79
C SER A 407 11.81 -22.80 -8.09
N ASP A 408 12.82 -22.54 -8.91
CA ASP A 408 13.20 -21.15 -9.26
C ASP A 408 12.08 -20.41 -10.00
N GLY A 409 11.27 -21.10 -10.79
CA GLY A 409 10.09 -20.52 -11.43
C GLY A 409 9.02 -20.08 -10.42
N GLU A 410 8.75 -20.89 -9.39
CA GLU A 410 7.82 -20.56 -8.32
C GLU A 410 8.33 -19.42 -7.46
N LYS A 411 9.65 -19.42 -7.11
CA LYS A 411 10.28 -18.28 -6.42
C LYS A 411 10.12 -16.99 -7.20
N GLY A 412 10.35 -17.02 -8.52
CA GLY A 412 10.12 -15.86 -9.40
C GLY A 412 8.67 -15.38 -9.38
N ALA A 413 7.69 -16.31 -9.37
CA ALA A 413 6.27 -15.96 -9.26
C ALA A 413 5.94 -15.32 -7.92
N VAL A 414 6.49 -15.83 -6.80
CA VAL A 414 6.32 -15.26 -5.47
C VAL A 414 6.91 -13.84 -5.40
N LEU A 415 8.12 -13.63 -5.90
CA LEU A 415 8.76 -12.30 -5.93
C LEU A 415 7.97 -11.32 -6.80
N SER A 416 7.48 -11.75 -7.96
CA SER A 416 6.59 -10.94 -8.80
C SER A 416 5.28 -10.57 -8.08
N THR A 417 4.72 -11.50 -7.31
CA THR A 417 3.52 -11.27 -6.51
C THR A 417 3.79 -10.30 -5.36
N LEU A 418 4.94 -10.42 -4.69
CA LEU A 418 5.38 -9.49 -3.66
C LEU A 418 5.52 -8.06 -4.18
N TYR A 419 6.08 -7.88 -5.38
CA TYR A 419 6.15 -6.57 -6.02
C TYR A 419 4.75 -5.95 -6.20
N ARG A 420 3.76 -6.76 -6.57
CA ARG A 420 2.36 -6.33 -6.69
C ARG A 420 1.69 -6.04 -5.35
N LEU A 421 2.13 -6.71 -4.28
CA LEU A 421 1.72 -6.44 -2.89
C LEU A 421 2.47 -5.26 -2.25
N ASN A 422 3.06 -4.39 -3.07
CA ASN A 422 3.81 -3.22 -2.63
C ASN A 422 5.02 -3.57 -1.73
N SER A 423 5.73 -4.67 -2.04
CA SER A 423 7.04 -4.95 -1.47
C SER A 423 8.12 -4.74 -2.53
N ASN A 424 9.33 -4.37 -2.10
CA ASN A 424 10.50 -4.32 -2.98
C ASN A 424 11.23 -5.67 -2.93
N PRO A 425 11.14 -6.52 -3.98
CA PRO A 425 11.79 -7.82 -4.00
C PRO A 425 13.32 -7.73 -3.94
N ASP A 426 13.91 -6.67 -4.52
CA ASP A 426 15.36 -6.50 -4.55
C ASP A 426 15.91 -6.24 -3.14
N SER A 427 15.21 -5.45 -2.32
CA SER A 427 15.59 -5.23 -0.93
C SER A 427 15.48 -6.49 -0.07
N LEU A 428 14.56 -7.39 -0.41
CA LEU A 428 14.41 -8.67 0.26
C LEU A 428 15.48 -9.67 -0.19
N ALA A 429 15.83 -9.66 -1.48
CA ALA A 429 16.87 -10.55 -2.06
C ALA A 429 18.29 -10.21 -1.58
N GLN A 430 18.55 -8.94 -1.20
CA GLN A 430 19.85 -8.51 -0.67
C GLN A 430 20.08 -8.89 0.79
N ARG A 431 19.05 -9.35 1.51
CA ARG A 431 19.19 -9.80 2.89
C ARG A 431 19.74 -11.24 2.92
N GLU A 432 20.61 -11.53 3.87
CA GLU A 432 21.12 -12.88 4.09
C GLU A 432 20.00 -13.89 4.32
N ASN A 433 18.95 -13.46 5.03
CA ASN A 433 17.75 -14.24 5.22
C ASN A 433 16.51 -13.39 4.92
N ILE A 434 15.72 -13.79 3.93
CA ILE A 434 14.48 -13.10 3.51
C ILE A 434 13.45 -13.01 4.66
N PHE A 435 13.59 -13.85 5.68
CA PHE A 435 12.68 -13.95 6.82
C PHE A 435 13.07 -13.09 8.03
N ASP A 436 14.19 -12.35 7.96
CA ASP A 436 14.54 -11.28 8.90
C ASP A 436 13.78 -9.97 8.57
N ALA A 437 12.77 -10.11 7.72
CA ALA A 437 11.89 -9.04 7.31
C ALA A 437 10.92 -8.60 8.44
N SER A 438 10.37 -7.40 8.30
CA SER A 438 9.36 -6.88 9.23
C SER A 438 8.12 -7.80 9.29
N PRO A 439 7.33 -7.76 10.38
CA PRO A 439 6.09 -8.55 10.48
C PRO A 439 5.13 -8.34 9.31
N GLY A 440 5.04 -7.11 8.79
CA GLY A 440 4.22 -6.79 7.61
C GLY A 440 4.76 -7.43 6.33
N GLU A 441 6.07 -7.46 6.13
CA GLU A 441 6.69 -8.13 4.98
C GLU A 441 6.51 -9.65 5.06
N ILE A 442 6.67 -10.27 6.24
CA ILE A 442 6.41 -11.70 6.45
C ILE A 442 4.98 -12.08 6.07
N ARG A 443 3.99 -11.26 6.46
CA ARG A 443 2.58 -11.45 6.06
C ARG A 443 2.40 -11.41 4.55
N LYS A 444 2.99 -10.43 3.88
CA LYS A 444 2.96 -10.33 2.42
C LYS A 444 3.61 -11.53 1.74
N ILE A 445 4.75 -12.01 2.27
CA ILE A 445 5.42 -13.22 1.76
C ILE A 445 4.51 -14.45 1.91
N ALA A 446 3.89 -14.63 3.08
CA ALA A 446 2.99 -15.76 3.34
C ALA A 446 1.79 -15.75 2.38
N ILE A 447 1.15 -14.58 2.18
CA ILE A 447 0.04 -14.41 1.24
C ILE A 447 0.53 -14.67 -0.19
N ALA A 448 1.66 -14.09 -0.63
CA ALA A 448 2.19 -14.29 -1.96
C ALA A 448 2.49 -15.76 -2.25
N MET A 449 3.08 -16.48 -1.31
CA MET A 449 3.34 -17.91 -1.44
C MET A 449 2.05 -18.72 -1.58
N SER A 450 1.03 -18.43 -0.76
CA SER A 450 -0.26 -19.13 -0.82
C SER A 450 -1.00 -18.93 -2.15
N LEU A 451 -0.75 -17.80 -2.81
CA LEU A 451 -1.37 -17.45 -4.10
C LEU A 451 -0.62 -18.02 -5.31
N CYS A 452 0.67 -18.32 -5.15
CA CYS A 452 1.53 -18.84 -6.24
C CYS A 452 1.62 -20.36 -6.28
N GLN A 453 1.22 -21.04 -5.22
CA GLN A 453 1.14 -22.50 -5.12
C GLN A 453 -0.25 -23.02 -5.52
N THR A 454 -0.46 -24.34 -5.37
CA THR A 454 -1.80 -24.91 -5.47
C THR A 454 -2.73 -24.20 -4.48
N PRO A 455 -3.77 -23.49 -4.94
CA PRO A 455 -4.57 -22.65 -4.06
C PRO A 455 -5.30 -23.53 -3.04
N PRO A 456 -5.25 -23.18 -1.76
CA PRO A 456 -6.01 -23.87 -0.72
C PRO A 456 -7.51 -23.68 -0.94
N TYR A 457 -8.31 -24.60 -0.42
CA TYR A 457 -9.78 -24.50 -0.48
C TYR A 457 -10.34 -23.44 0.46
N LEU A 458 -9.62 -23.19 1.56
CA LEU A 458 -10.00 -22.28 2.63
C LEU A 458 -8.83 -21.41 3.04
N TYR A 459 -9.04 -20.10 3.04
CA TYR A 459 -8.15 -19.10 3.64
C TYR A 459 -8.73 -18.65 4.98
N ILE A 460 -7.92 -18.68 6.03
CA ILE A 460 -8.24 -18.12 7.34
C ILE A 460 -7.20 -17.06 7.65
N LEU A 461 -7.64 -15.80 7.75
CA LEU A 461 -6.77 -14.65 7.95
C LEU A 461 -7.13 -13.96 9.28
N ASP A 462 -6.19 -13.97 10.23
CA ASP A 462 -6.38 -13.34 11.54
C ASP A 462 -5.65 -11.99 11.56
N GLU A 463 -6.43 -10.89 11.56
CA GLU A 463 -5.98 -9.49 11.48
C GLU A 463 -4.95 -9.26 10.35
N PRO A 464 -5.29 -9.54 9.08
CA PRO A 464 -4.33 -9.52 7.98
C PRO A 464 -3.77 -8.13 7.66
N THR A 465 -4.42 -7.07 8.07
CA THR A 465 -4.05 -5.67 7.79
C THR A 465 -3.04 -5.08 8.78
N ASN A 466 -2.81 -5.75 9.93
CA ASN A 466 -1.90 -5.24 10.95
C ASN A 466 -0.46 -5.14 10.41
N HIS A 467 0.24 -4.05 10.75
CA HIS A 467 1.62 -3.73 10.32
C HIS A 467 1.80 -3.56 8.80
N LEU A 468 0.71 -3.42 8.05
CA LEU A 468 0.76 -3.15 6.61
C LEU A 468 0.53 -1.65 6.35
N ASP A 469 1.23 -1.13 5.34
CA ASP A 469 0.92 0.20 4.82
C ASP A 469 -0.37 0.17 3.99
N LEU A 470 -0.94 1.34 3.80
CA LEU A 470 -2.22 1.49 3.12
C LEU A 470 -2.21 0.95 1.68
N GLU A 471 -1.12 1.15 0.93
CA GLU A 471 -1.00 0.62 -0.44
C GLU A 471 -0.94 -0.91 -0.44
N SER A 472 -0.27 -1.52 0.55
CA SER A 472 -0.28 -2.98 0.73
C SER A 472 -1.65 -3.51 1.11
N VAL A 473 -2.39 -2.81 1.98
CA VAL A 473 -3.77 -3.17 2.33
C VAL A 473 -4.65 -3.17 1.08
N LEU A 474 -4.61 -2.10 0.28
CA LEU A 474 -5.36 -2.00 -0.98
C LEU A 474 -4.98 -3.10 -1.99
N ALA A 475 -3.70 -3.45 -2.07
CA ALA A 475 -3.23 -4.52 -2.93
C ALA A 475 -3.75 -5.89 -2.47
N ILE A 476 -3.78 -6.15 -1.16
CA ILE A 476 -4.34 -7.38 -0.58
C ILE A 476 -5.85 -7.43 -0.76
N GLU A 477 -6.58 -6.31 -0.58
CA GLU A 477 -8.01 -6.24 -0.87
C GLU A 477 -8.30 -6.67 -2.30
N ALA A 478 -7.59 -6.09 -3.27
CA ALA A 478 -7.75 -6.43 -4.68
C ALA A 478 -7.45 -7.91 -4.97
N ALA A 479 -6.47 -8.47 -4.27
CA ALA A 479 -6.09 -9.87 -4.37
C ALA A 479 -7.18 -10.80 -3.85
N LEU A 480 -7.61 -10.59 -2.62
CA LEU A 480 -8.55 -11.46 -1.92
C LEU A 480 -9.97 -11.38 -2.49
N LYS A 481 -10.36 -10.22 -3.02
CA LYS A 481 -11.67 -10.02 -3.64
C LYS A 481 -11.95 -11.01 -4.77
N ASN A 482 -10.93 -11.37 -5.54
CA ASN A 482 -11.04 -12.22 -6.73
C ASN A 482 -10.77 -13.71 -6.46
N LEU A 483 -10.57 -14.11 -5.19
CA LEU A 483 -10.36 -15.51 -4.85
C LEU A 483 -11.66 -16.31 -4.97
N SER A 484 -11.57 -17.49 -5.61
CA SER A 484 -12.69 -18.46 -5.69
C SER A 484 -12.75 -19.39 -4.49
N ALA A 485 -11.69 -19.47 -3.67
CA ALA A 485 -11.65 -20.23 -2.43
C ALA A 485 -12.56 -19.63 -1.35
N ALA A 486 -12.92 -20.43 -0.35
CA ALA A 486 -13.60 -19.91 0.83
C ALA A 486 -12.65 -19.02 1.64
N LEU A 487 -13.21 -17.98 2.27
CA LEU A 487 -12.44 -16.98 2.98
C LEU A 487 -13.08 -16.67 4.33
N ILE A 488 -12.31 -16.85 5.38
CA ILE A 488 -12.66 -16.44 6.75
C ILE A 488 -11.69 -15.35 7.16
N ILE A 489 -12.22 -14.20 7.56
CA ILE A 489 -11.39 -13.06 8.00
C ILE A 489 -11.82 -12.66 9.41
N VAL A 490 -10.84 -12.57 10.29
CA VAL A 490 -10.94 -11.89 11.58
C VAL A 490 -10.36 -10.50 11.39
N SER A 491 -11.14 -9.45 11.52
CA SER A 491 -10.62 -8.08 11.44
C SER A 491 -11.53 -7.08 12.14
N HIS A 492 -10.91 -6.00 12.62
CA HIS A 492 -11.58 -4.82 13.13
C HIS A 492 -11.75 -3.72 12.07
N ASP A 493 -11.13 -3.87 10.89
CA ASP A 493 -11.26 -2.95 9.75
C ASP A 493 -12.51 -3.27 8.95
N LYS A 494 -13.60 -2.50 9.21
CA LYS A 494 -14.88 -2.68 8.51
C LYS A 494 -14.80 -2.38 7.02
N VAL A 495 -13.93 -1.42 6.63
CA VAL A 495 -13.76 -1.06 5.21
C VAL A 495 -13.08 -2.20 4.47
N PHE A 496 -12.04 -2.78 5.06
CA PHE A 496 -11.37 -3.97 4.53
C PHE A 496 -12.35 -5.15 4.38
N LEU A 497 -13.12 -5.46 5.43
CA LEU A 497 -14.12 -6.54 5.39
C LEU A 497 -15.13 -6.31 4.26
N LYS A 498 -15.70 -5.11 4.14
CA LYS A 498 -16.66 -4.77 3.09
C LYS A 498 -16.07 -4.92 1.68
N ASN A 499 -14.85 -4.45 1.48
CA ASN A 499 -14.20 -4.48 0.16
C ASN A 499 -13.83 -5.91 -0.28
N VAL A 500 -13.40 -6.76 0.66
CA VAL A 500 -12.93 -8.13 0.37
C VAL A 500 -14.10 -9.13 0.33
N LEU A 501 -15.00 -9.07 1.30
CA LEU A 501 -16.09 -10.07 1.45
C LEU A 501 -17.31 -9.72 0.61
N GLN A 502 -17.41 -8.49 0.07
CA GLN A 502 -18.54 -7.98 -0.70
C GLN A 502 -19.83 -7.87 0.16
N GLU A 503 -20.99 -7.66 -0.46
CA GLU A 503 -22.23 -7.38 0.30
C GLU A 503 -22.88 -8.61 0.94
N ASN A 504 -22.56 -9.82 0.48
CA ASN A 504 -23.19 -11.08 0.90
C ASN A 504 -22.24 -11.94 1.75
N PHE A 505 -21.80 -11.45 2.88
CA PHE A 505 -20.99 -12.25 3.79
C PHE A 505 -21.73 -12.64 5.07
N PHE A 506 -21.38 -13.82 5.60
CA PHE A 506 -21.87 -14.28 6.90
C PHE A 506 -20.99 -13.72 8.01
N SER A 507 -21.59 -13.10 9.01
CA SER A 507 -20.88 -12.50 10.13
C SER A 507 -21.11 -13.29 11.40
N ILE A 508 -20.04 -13.75 12.05
CA ILE A 508 -20.05 -14.37 13.36
C ILE A 508 -19.61 -13.31 14.37
N SER A 509 -20.54 -12.88 15.22
CA SER A 509 -20.27 -11.92 16.29
C SER A 509 -19.97 -12.63 17.59
N LEU A 510 -18.81 -12.32 18.20
CA LEU A 510 -18.34 -12.92 19.45
C LEU A 510 -18.28 -11.90 20.59
#